data_cb24475852e698dd8700ba188bc62865
#
_entry.id   cb24475852e698dd8700ba188bc62865
#
_cell.length_a   1.000
_cell.length_b   1.000
_cell.length_c   1.000
_cell.angle_alpha   90.00
_cell.angle_beta   90.00
_cell.angle_gamma   90.00
#
_symmetry.space_group_name_H-M   'P 1'
#
loop_
_entity.id
_entity.type
_entity.pdbx_description
1 polymer ?
#
loop_
_entity_poly.entity_id
_entity_poly.type
_entity_poly.pdbx_seq_one_letter_code
_entity_poly.pdbx_strand_id
1 'polypeptide(L)'
;MTPDSSISTGSALHSALLMNADAAEHGQPVRLAVLAMVGTTVYDGGLMDRALSRTLVEQGVPAGSVRFEGMLRYARERSGISRMTVFSELFDDPLAAASANKRFELNCDELIADGGVRAVPGAEETIGWLRDAGIKVCLATGFGRHTQNMVLESLGWMGLADLSLCPADAGRGRPFPDMVLTAVLALDIDDVRKVAVVGDSTADIHSGLCAGASVAAGVLTGSHSEAALRGAGATDVVPSIKDFPALLERRASRL
;
A
#
# COMPACT_ATOMS: atom_id res chain seq x y z
N MET A 1 52.21 4.22 -34.62
CA MET A 1 51.24 3.11 -34.74
C MET A 1 50.74 2.82 -33.32
N THR A 2 49.63 3.35 -32.95
CA THR A 2 48.92 3.05 -31.70
C THR A 2 47.66 2.27 -32.07
N PRO A 3 47.35 1.11 -31.46
CA PRO A 3 46.14 0.39 -31.76
C PRO A 3 44.94 1.02 -31.04
N ASP A 4 43.88 1.13 -31.80
CA ASP A 4 42.55 1.61 -31.47
C ASP A 4 41.87 0.68 -30.44
N SER A 5 41.48 1.24 -29.27
CA SER A 5 40.88 0.50 -28.16
C SER A 5 39.37 0.83 -27.95
N SER A 6 38.61 1.11 -29.01
CA SER A 6 37.25 1.65 -28.91
C SER A 6 36.11 0.70 -29.29
N ILE A 7 36.29 -0.64 -29.34
CA ILE A 7 35.22 -1.56 -29.76
C ILE A 7 35.00 -2.71 -28.75
N SER A 8 34.81 -2.45 -27.46
CA SER A 8 34.48 -3.57 -26.55
C SER A 8 33.31 -3.30 -25.58
N THR A 9 32.90 -2.06 -25.40
CA THR A 9 31.86 -1.72 -24.40
C THR A 9 30.41 -1.88 -24.90
N GLY A 10 30.19 -1.73 -26.22
CA GLY A 10 28.84 -1.86 -26.80
C GLY A 10 28.33 -3.30 -26.85
N SER A 11 29.23 -4.28 -27.07
CA SER A 11 28.86 -5.69 -27.14
C SER A 11 28.48 -6.29 -25.79
N ALA A 12 29.18 -5.90 -24.72
CA ALA A 12 28.88 -6.37 -23.37
C ALA A 12 27.54 -5.84 -22.84
N LEU A 13 27.22 -4.55 -23.09
CA LEU A 13 25.94 -3.95 -22.76
C LEU A 13 24.79 -4.55 -23.58
N HIS A 14 25.00 -4.82 -24.84
CA HIS A 14 23.99 -5.46 -25.71
C HIS A 14 23.73 -6.90 -25.30
N SER A 15 24.79 -7.68 -24.98
CA SER A 15 24.64 -9.04 -24.45
C SER A 15 23.97 -9.06 -23.07
N ALA A 16 24.27 -8.09 -22.18
CA ALA A 16 23.61 -7.97 -20.88
C ALA A 16 22.12 -7.60 -21.02
N LEU A 17 21.77 -6.77 -22.00
CA LEU A 17 20.36 -6.43 -22.31
C LEU A 17 19.61 -7.62 -22.91
N LEU A 18 20.24 -8.44 -23.76
CA LEU A 18 19.63 -9.66 -24.34
C LEU A 18 19.52 -10.79 -23.32
N MET A 19 20.49 -10.97 -22.42
CA MET A 19 20.39 -11.94 -21.31
C MET A 19 19.31 -11.58 -20.30
N ASN A 20 18.98 -10.29 -20.14
CA ASN A 20 17.84 -9.85 -19.32
C ASN A 20 16.48 -10.05 -20.00
N ALA A 21 16.41 -10.19 -21.32
CA ALA A 21 15.16 -10.46 -22.03
C ALA A 21 14.68 -11.90 -21.82
N ASP A 22 15.57 -12.88 -21.76
CA ASP A 22 15.24 -14.29 -21.48
C ASP A 22 14.88 -14.51 -19.99
N ALA A 23 15.42 -13.69 -19.07
CA ALA A 23 15.02 -13.70 -17.66
C ALA A 23 13.64 -13.04 -17.41
N ALA A 24 13.07 -12.37 -18.39
CA ALA A 24 11.76 -11.72 -18.28
C ALA A 24 10.57 -12.70 -18.32
N GLU A 25 10.77 -13.93 -18.80
CA GLU A 25 9.73 -14.98 -18.80
C GLU A 25 9.69 -15.80 -17.49
N HIS A 26 10.74 -15.71 -16.65
CA HIS A 26 10.80 -16.42 -15.38
C HIS A 26 10.77 -15.40 -14.24
N GLY A 27 9.74 -15.46 -13.39
CA GLY A 27 9.50 -14.49 -12.31
C GLY A 27 10.69 -14.42 -11.35
N GLN A 28 11.23 -13.24 -11.13
CA GLN A 28 12.30 -12.99 -10.17
C GLN A 28 11.81 -13.27 -8.73
N PRO A 29 12.66 -13.81 -7.83
CA PRO A 29 12.27 -13.99 -6.43
C PRO A 29 11.99 -12.64 -5.77
N VAL A 30 10.88 -12.54 -5.04
CA VAL A 30 10.51 -11.34 -4.30
C VAL A 30 11.57 -11.02 -3.24
N ARG A 31 11.97 -9.76 -3.15
CA ARG A 31 12.95 -9.23 -2.19
C ARG A 31 12.37 -8.12 -1.31
N LEU A 32 11.25 -7.54 -1.72
CA LEU A 32 10.52 -6.52 -0.98
C LEU A 32 9.01 -6.81 -1.03
N ALA A 33 8.37 -6.82 0.10
CA ALA A 33 6.92 -6.82 0.26
C ALA A 33 6.46 -5.45 0.79
N VAL A 34 5.65 -4.74 0.01
CA VAL A 34 4.97 -3.52 0.44
C VAL A 34 3.55 -3.90 0.83
N LEU A 35 3.24 -3.84 2.12
CA LEU A 35 1.97 -4.28 2.68
C LEU A 35 1.12 -3.06 3.09
N ALA A 36 -0.12 -3.00 2.63
CA ALA A 36 -1.06 -2.02 3.13
C ALA A 36 -1.39 -2.26 4.60
N MET A 37 -1.75 -1.20 5.33
CA MET A 37 -2.12 -1.31 6.74
C MET A 37 -3.60 -1.64 6.90
N VAL A 38 -4.48 -0.66 7.00
CA VAL A 38 -5.92 -0.88 7.22
C VAL A 38 -6.53 -1.71 6.10
N GLY A 39 -7.27 -2.75 6.48
CA GLY A 39 -7.90 -3.70 5.55
C GLY A 39 -6.99 -4.86 5.14
N THR A 40 -5.67 -4.77 5.36
CA THR A 40 -4.68 -5.77 4.96
C THR A 40 -3.94 -6.38 6.15
N THR A 41 -3.17 -5.57 6.89
CA THR A 41 -2.44 -6.00 8.09
C THR A 41 -3.10 -5.51 9.37
N VAL A 42 -3.91 -4.46 9.30
CA VAL A 42 -4.61 -3.83 10.42
C VAL A 42 -6.11 -3.90 10.20
N TYR A 43 -6.83 -4.42 11.19
CA TYR A 43 -8.28 -4.38 11.27
C TYR A 43 -8.68 -3.16 12.11
N ASP A 44 -9.49 -2.28 11.54
CA ASP A 44 -9.89 -1.02 12.17
C ASP A 44 -11.27 -1.04 12.86
N GLY A 45 -12.00 -2.15 12.79
CA GLY A 45 -13.31 -2.27 13.42
C GLY A 45 -14.32 -1.21 12.98
N GLY A 46 -14.20 -0.65 11.77
CA GLY A 46 -15.03 0.45 11.26
C GLY A 46 -14.64 1.82 11.83
N LEU A 47 -13.43 1.96 12.38
CA LEU A 47 -12.90 3.23 12.88
C LEU A 47 -12.91 4.30 11.81
N MET A 48 -12.49 3.96 10.58
CA MET A 48 -12.44 4.90 9.46
C MET A 48 -13.80 5.50 9.15
N ASP A 49 -14.85 4.69 9.13
CA ASP A 49 -16.22 5.13 8.90
C ASP A 49 -16.73 6.03 10.04
N ARG A 50 -16.41 5.67 11.30
CA ARG A 50 -16.76 6.49 12.46
C ARG A 50 -16.05 7.83 12.46
N ALA A 51 -14.74 7.85 12.17
CA ALA A 51 -13.96 9.08 12.09
C ALA A 51 -14.48 9.99 10.97
N LEU A 52 -14.77 9.42 9.79
CA LEU A 52 -15.34 10.16 8.67
C LEU A 52 -16.72 10.73 9.01
N SER A 53 -17.60 9.93 9.60
CA SER A 53 -18.94 10.37 10.02
C SER A 53 -18.87 11.53 11.00
N ARG A 54 -18.02 11.46 12.04
CA ARG A 54 -17.78 12.56 12.97
C ARG A 54 -17.27 13.80 12.25
N THR A 55 -16.28 13.63 11.39
CA THR A 55 -15.70 14.74 10.61
C THR A 55 -16.74 15.46 9.76
N LEU A 56 -17.57 14.73 9.01
CA LEU A 56 -18.61 15.34 8.18
C LEU A 56 -19.61 16.17 9.01
N VAL A 57 -20.03 15.65 10.17
CA VAL A 57 -20.92 16.38 11.09
C VAL A 57 -20.26 17.65 11.60
N GLU A 58 -19.00 17.59 12.01
CA GLU A 58 -18.22 18.73 12.51
C GLU A 58 -17.93 19.77 11.42
N GLN A 59 -17.92 19.36 10.15
CA GLN A 59 -17.83 20.25 8.98
C GLN A 59 -19.22 20.77 8.53
N GLY A 60 -20.26 20.58 9.36
CA GLY A 60 -21.59 21.14 9.11
C GLY A 60 -22.45 20.32 8.14
N VAL A 61 -22.09 19.06 7.83
CA VAL A 61 -22.93 18.16 7.03
C VAL A 61 -23.86 17.40 7.97
N PRO A 62 -25.18 17.62 7.93
CA PRO A 62 -26.12 16.99 8.88
C PRO A 62 -26.13 15.47 8.71
N ALA A 63 -25.97 14.73 9.83
CA ALA A 63 -26.05 13.28 9.84
C ALA A 63 -27.36 12.78 9.24
N GLY A 64 -27.31 11.72 8.44
CA GLY A 64 -28.45 11.11 7.77
C GLY A 64 -29.03 11.91 6.60
N SER A 65 -28.44 13.06 6.24
CA SER A 65 -28.83 13.78 5.03
C SER A 65 -28.38 13.04 3.76
N VAL A 66 -29.06 13.27 2.64
CA VAL A 66 -28.67 12.71 1.34
C VAL A 66 -27.21 13.06 1.00
N ARG A 67 -26.78 14.28 1.32
CA ARG A 67 -25.38 14.72 1.14
C ARG A 67 -24.44 13.91 2.01
N PHE A 68 -24.75 13.71 3.28
CA PHE A 68 -23.94 12.93 4.21
C PHE A 68 -23.74 11.50 3.73
N GLU A 69 -24.83 10.79 3.37
CA GLU A 69 -24.76 9.42 2.86
C GLU A 69 -24.01 9.33 1.54
N GLY A 70 -24.19 10.32 0.66
CA GLY A 70 -23.44 10.42 -0.59
C GLY A 70 -21.94 10.56 -0.36
N MET A 71 -21.52 11.43 0.57
CA MET A 71 -20.11 11.64 0.92
C MET A 71 -19.47 10.40 1.58
N LEU A 72 -20.19 9.72 2.48
CA LEU A 72 -19.73 8.46 3.08
C LEU A 72 -19.52 7.38 2.02
N ARG A 73 -20.49 7.17 1.13
CA ARG A 73 -20.37 6.20 0.05
C ARG A 73 -19.19 6.52 -0.88
N TYR A 74 -19.06 7.77 -1.30
CA TYR A 74 -17.96 8.25 -2.14
C TYR A 74 -16.59 7.95 -1.52
N ALA A 75 -16.43 8.24 -0.23
CA ALA A 75 -15.18 8.00 0.49
C ALA A 75 -14.86 6.50 0.67
N ARG A 76 -15.89 5.64 0.82
CA ARG A 76 -15.73 4.17 0.85
C ARG A 76 -15.28 3.62 -0.50
N GLU A 77 -15.88 4.08 -1.59
CA GLU A 77 -15.50 3.69 -2.95
C GLU A 77 -14.06 4.10 -3.31
N ARG A 78 -13.52 5.11 -2.60
CA ARG A 78 -12.14 5.59 -2.72
C ARG A 78 -11.23 5.10 -1.60
N SER A 79 -11.55 3.97 -0.99
CA SER A 79 -10.67 3.35 -0.01
C SER A 79 -9.27 3.12 -0.58
N GLY A 80 -8.25 3.33 0.25
CA GLY A 80 -6.85 3.23 -0.15
C GLY A 80 -6.25 4.51 -0.76
N ILE A 81 -7.06 5.46 -1.23
CA ILE A 81 -6.58 6.77 -1.73
C ILE A 81 -6.24 7.67 -0.54
N SER A 82 -5.28 8.60 -0.73
CA SER A 82 -4.94 9.63 0.25
C SER A 82 -6.20 10.39 0.73
N ARG A 83 -6.39 10.50 2.04
CA ARG A 83 -7.56 11.19 2.61
C ARG A 83 -7.64 12.65 2.20
N MET A 84 -6.50 13.33 2.08
CA MET A 84 -6.47 14.72 1.59
C MET A 84 -7.05 14.81 0.18
N THR A 85 -6.72 13.88 -0.71
CA THR A 85 -7.30 13.82 -2.07
C THR A 85 -8.82 13.62 -2.00
N VAL A 86 -9.30 12.67 -1.19
CA VAL A 86 -10.75 12.43 -1.03
C VAL A 86 -11.47 13.68 -0.51
N PHE A 87 -10.92 14.36 0.49
CA PHE A 87 -11.54 15.59 1.00
C PHE A 87 -11.50 16.73 -0.01
N SER A 88 -10.45 16.84 -0.83
CA SER A 88 -10.40 17.83 -1.92
C SER A 88 -11.45 17.60 -3.00
N GLU A 89 -11.92 16.36 -3.15
CA GLU A 89 -13.00 16.00 -4.07
C GLU A 89 -14.40 16.17 -3.45
N LEU A 90 -14.50 16.10 -2.10
CA LEU A 90 -15.75 16.24 -1.36
C LEU A 90 -16.11 17.69 -1.01
N PHE A 91 -15.12 18.57 -0.94
CA PHE A 91 -15.28 19.97 -0.59
C PHE A 91 -14.69 20.86 -1.69
N ASP A 92 -15.50 21.78 -2.22
CA ASP A 92 -15.09 22.71 -3.29
C ASP A 92 -14.04 23.71 -2.81
N ASP A 93 -14.06 24.07 -1.51
CA ASP A 93 -13.10 24.98 -0.90
C ASP A 93 -11.87 24.23 -0.38
N PRO A 94 -10.65 24.55 -0.86
CA PRO A 94 -9.42 23.93 -0.38
C PRO A 94 -9.18 24.10 1.12
N LEU A 95 -9.62 25.19 1.74
CA LEU A 95 -9.48 25.40 3.19
C LEU A 95 -10.43 24.47 3.98
N ALA A 96 -11.67 24.28 3.49
CA ALA A 96 -12.61 23.34 4.07
C ALA A 96 -12.10 21.89 3.92
N ALA A 97 -11.53 21.52 2.76
CA ALA A 97 -10.91 20.22 2.56
C ALA A 97 -9.74 19.96 3.53
N ALA A 98 -8.85 20.94 3.69
CA ALA A 98 -7.71 20.84 4.63
C ALA A 98 -8.19 20.76 6.08
N SER A 99 -9.21 21.55 6.47
CA SER A 99 -9.86 21.49 7.79
C SER A 99 -10.46 20.12 8.05
N ALA A 100 -11.20 19.57 7.08
CA ALA A 100 -11.81 18.25 7.16
C ALA A 100 -10.75 17.14 7.30
N ASN A 101 -9.66 17.20 6.52
CA ASN A 101 -8.56 16.23 6.65
C ASN A 101 -7.92 16.26 8.04
N LYS A 102 -7.59 17.45 8.54
CA LYS A 102 -7.03 17.60 9.90
C LYS A 102 -7.99 17.09 10.97
N ARG A 103 -9.28 17.39 10.84
CA ARG A 103 -10.29 16.92 11.78
C ARG A 103 -10.47 15.41 11.75
N PHE A 104 -10.43 14.84 10.56
CA PHE A 104 -10.45 13.39 10.37
C PHE A 104 -9.28 12.69 11.07
N GLU A 105 -8.06 13.22 10.94
CA GLU A 105 -6.88 12.68 11.61
C GLU A 105 -7.06 12.71 13.14
N LEU A 106 -7.52 13.83 13.71
CA LEU A 106 -7.80 13.93 15.14
C LEU A 106 -8.88 12.94 15.62
N ASN A 107 -9.96 12.77 14.84
CA ASN A 107 -10.99 11.78 15.14
C ASN A 107 -10.45 10.33 15.05
N CYS A 108 -9.54 10.04 14.12
CA CYS A 108 -8.83 8.75 14.06
C CYS A 108 -7.98 8.55 15.32
N ASP A 109 -7.19 9.55 15.71
CA ASP A 109 -6.29 9.47 16.86
C ASP A 109 -7.06 9.17 18.16
N GLU A 110 -8.17 9.85 18.40
CA GLU A 110 -9.06 9.57 19.54
C GLU A 110 -9.56 8.12 19.53
N LEU A 111 -10.06 7.65 18.38
CA LEU A 111 -10.59 6.30 18.23
C LEU A 111 -9.52 5.21 18.33
N ILE A 112 -8.28 5.49 17.91
CA ILE A 112 -7.13 4.58 18.06
C ILE A 112 -6.75 4.48 19.54
N ALA A 113 -6.67 5.62 20.25
CA ALA A 113 -6.36 5.66 21.68
C ALA A 113 -7.37 4.85 22.51
N ASP A 114 -8.64 4.81 22.09
CA ASP A 114 -9.69 3.99 22.70
C ASP A 114 -9.60 2.47 22.33
N GLY A 115 -8.51 2.02 21.73
CA GLY A 115 -8.32 0.62 21.36
C GLY A 115 -9.05 0.21 20.07
N GLY A 116 -9.27 1.16 19.16
CA GLY A 116 -10.05 0.95 17.93
C GLY A 116 -9.37 0.14 16.82
N VAL A 117 -8.10 -0.26 16.98
CA VAL A 117 -7.34 -1.02 15.99
C VAL A 117 -6.78 -2.32 16.57
N ARG A 118 -6.63 -3.34 15.73
CA ARG A 118 -5.99 -4.61 16.06
C ARG A 118 -5.32 -5.21 14.83
N ALA A 119 -4.38 -6.13 15.02
CA ALA A 119 -3.79 -6.89 13.93
C ALA A 119 -4.86 -7.73 13.19
N VAL A 120 -4.75 -7.81 11.87
CA VAL A 120 -5.45 -8.86 11.11
C VAL A 120 -4.83 -10.21 11.50
N PRO A 121 -5.62 -11.26 11.79
CA PRO A 121 -5.08 -12.56 12.16
C PRO A 121 -4.04 -13.08 11.15
N GLY A 122 -2.85 -13.41 11.63
CA GLY A 122 -1.73 -13.88 10.82
C GLY A 122 -0.86 -12.76 10.22
N ALA A 123 -1.13 -11.48 10.51
CA ALA A 123 -0.32 -10.38 9.95
C ALA A 123 1.10 -10.35 10.53
N GLU A 124 1.24 -10.48 11.84
CA GLU A 124 2.56 -10.50 12.51
C GLU A 124 3.39 -11.69 12.08
N GLU A 125 2.77 -12.87 12.04
CA GLU A 125 3.38 -14.10 11.59
C GLU A 125 3.85 -14.02 10.13
N THR A 126 3.03 -13.39 9.27
CA THR A 126 3.40 -13.16 7.86
C THR A 126 4.59 -12.21 7.74
N ILE A 127 4.60 -11.11 8.50
CA ILE A 127 5.72 -10.16 8.52
C ILE A 127 7.00 -10.86 9.01
N GLY A 128 6.91 -11.65 10.09
CA GLY A 128 8.00 -12.46 10.60
C GLY A 128 8.54 -13.44 9.56
N TRP A 129 7.65 -14.21 8.94
CA TRP A 129 8.00 -15.18 7.89
C TRP A 129 8.73 -14.50 6.69
N LEU A 130 8.22 -13.35 6.23
CA LEU A 130 8.86 -12.60 5.13
C LEU A 130 10.28 -12.19 5.50
N ARG A 131 10.49 -11.67 6.69
CA ARG A 131 11.80 -11.23 7.17
C ARG A 131 12.76 -12.41 7.35
N ASP A 132 12.29 -13.53 7.88
CA ASP A 132 13.07 -14.78 8.03
C ASP A 132 13.47 -15.35 6.67
N ALA A 133 12.63 -15.18 5.65
CA ALA A 133 12.93 -15.52 4.26
C ALA A 133 13.88 -14.51 3.56
N GLY A 134 14.34 -13.47 4.27
CA GLY A 134 15.21 -12.43 3.73
C GLY A 134 14.49 -11.44 2.79
N ILE A 135 13.16 -11.36 2.88
CA ILE A 135 12.33 -10.40 2.15
C ILE A 135 12.13 -9.17 3.03
N LYS A 136 12.53 -8.02 2.53
CA LYS A 136 12.29 -6.74 3.20
C LYS A 136 10.80 -6.43 3.29
N VAL A 137 10.36 -5.80 4.38
CA VAL A 137 8.96 -5.46 4.59
C VAL A 137 8.80 -3.96 4.77
N CYS A 138 7.91 -3.35 3.98
CA CYS A 138 7.46 -1.99 4.13
C CYS A 138 5.96 -1.96 4.43
N LEU A 139 5.56 -1.32 5.54
CA LEU A 139 4.16 -1.01 5.81
C LEU A 139 3.80 0.32 5.18
N ALA A 140 2.76 0.36 4.35
CA ALA A 140 2.32 1.57 3.66
C ALA A 140 0.86 1.94 4.02
N THR A 141 0.59 3.22 4.22
CA THR A 141 -0.74 3.71 4.58
C THR A 141 -1.11 4.98 3.82
N GLY A 142 -2.41 5.27 3.75
CA GLY A 142 -2.93 6.57 3.29
C GLY A 142 -3.11 7.61 4.40
N PHE A 143 -2.81 7.26 5.66
CA PHE A 143 -2.81 8.19 6.79
C PHE A 143 -1.67 9.19 6.74
N GLY A 144 -1.79 10.28 7.50
CA GLY A 144 -0.64 11.12 7.85
C GLY A 144 0.33 10.40 8.80
N ARG A 145 1.56 10.92 8.90
CA ARG A 145 2.62 10.30 9.71
C ARG A 145 2.23 10.11 11.18
N HIS A 146 1.55 11.09 11.75
CA HIS A 146 1.16 11.03 13.17
C HIS A 146 0.21 9.86 13.43
N THR A 147 -0.90 9.78 12.68
CA THR A 147 -1.88 8.70 12.81
C THR A 147 -1.27 7.33 12.50
N GLN A 148 -0.35 7.24 11.51
CA GLN A 148 0.40 6.01 11.23
C GLN A 148 1.17 5.54 12.48
N ASN A 149 1.92 6.45 13.11
CA ASN A 149 2.70 6.11 14.31
C ASN A 149 1.79 5.67 15.46
N MET A 150 0.66 6.34 15.68
CA MET A 150 -0.32 5.92 16.70
C MET A 150 -0.84 4.50 16.46
N VAL A 151 -1.13 4.13 15.21
CA VAL A 151 -1.51 2.74 14.88
C VAL A 151 -0.38 1.76 15.21
N LEU A 152 0.85 2.07 14.79
CA LEU A 152 2.02 1.20 15.04
C LEU A 152 2.31 1.07 16.54
N GLU A 153 2.22 2.14 17.30
CA GLU A 153 2.41 2.15 18.76
C GLU A 153 1.31 1.34 19.47
N SER A 154 0.05 1.57 19.10
CA SER A 154 -1.10 0.85 19.67
C SER A 154 -1.03 -0.66 19.46
N LEU A 155 -0.43 -1.11 18.36
CA LEU A 155 -0.22 -2.53 18.05
C LEU A 155 1.11 -3.08 18.59
N GLY A 156 2.00 -2.25 19.13
CA GLY A 156 3.36 -2.65 19.50
C GLY A 156 4.26 -2.94 18.27
N TRP A 157 3.94 -2.36 17.11
CA TRP A 157 4.60 -2.65 15.83
C TRP A 157 5.73 -1.69 15.46
N MET A 158 6.15 -0.84 16.39
CA MET A 158 7.33 0.00 16.17
C MET A 158 8.57 -0.89 15.97
N GLY A 159 9.15 -0.85 14.75
CA GLY A 159 10.28 -1.70 14.37
C GLY A 159 9.92 -3.13 13.93
N LEU A 160 8.65 -3.50 13.80
CA LEU A 160 8.22 -4.79 13.27
C LEU A 160 8.58 -4.96 11.80
N ALA A 161 8.42 -3.92 10.99
CA ALA A 161 8.82 -3.88 9.57
C ALA A 161 10.14 -3.13 9.39
N ASP A 162 10.82 -3.36 8.26
CA ASP A 162 12.06 -2.66 7.91
C ASP A 162 11.83 -1.17 7.60
N LEU A 163 10.62 -0.82 7.13
CA LEU A 163 10.22 0.53 6.78
C LEU A 163 8.71 0.73 6.99
N SER A 164 8.31 1.97 7.28
CA SER A 164 6.90 2.37 7.25
C SER A 164 6.76 3.70 6.53
N LEU A 165 5.85 3.78 5.54
CA LEU A 165 5.65 4.94 4.67
C LEU A 165 4.22 5.45 4.70
N CYS A 166 4.11 6.77 4.63
CA CYS A 166 2.88 7.49 4.37
C CYS A 166 3.05 8.43 3.16
N PRO A 167 1.99 9.05 2.63
CA PRO A 167 2.12 9.93 1.45
C PRO A 167 3.13 11.08 1.63
N ALA A 168 3.29 11.60 2.85
CA ALA A 168 4.22 12.69 3.13
C ALA A 168 5.70 12.32 2.93
N ASP A 169 6.04 11.03 2.98
CA ASP A 169 7.41 10.55 2.78
C ASP A 169 7.78 10.36 1.31
N ALA A 170 6.78 10.22 0.45
CA ALA A 170 6.96 9.79 -0.93
C ALA A 170 6.46 10.81 -1.97
N GLY A 171 5.74 11.86 -1.54
CA GLY A 171 5.16 12.87 -2.39
C GLY A 171 3.69 12.63 -2.72
N ARG A 172 3.34 11.51 -3.34
CA ARG A 172 1.94 11.16 -3.66
C ARG A 172 1.55 9.83 -3.02
N GLY A 173 0.29 9.79 -2.52
CA GLY A 173 -0.33 8.54 -2.07
C GLY A 173 -0.82 7.68 -3.24
N ARG A 174 -1.37 6.50 -2.91
CA ARG A 174 -2.03 5.62 -3.88
C ARG A 174 -3.15 6.35 -4.64
N PRO A 175 -3.39 6.06 -5.90
CA PRO A 175 -2.89 4.92 -6.69
C PRO A 175 -1.51 5.15 -7.35
N PHE A 176 -0.80 6.24 -7.03
CA PHE A 176 0.52 6.52 -7.58
C PHE A 176 1.58 5.56 -7.03
N PRO A 177 2.65 5.26 -7.81
CA PRO A 177 3.68 4.31 -7.40
C PRO A 177 4.68 4.85 -6.37
N ASP A 178 4.57 6.11 -5.98
CA ASP A 178 5.58 6.87 -5.25
C ASP A 178 6.05 6.16 -3.96
N MET A 179 5.12 5.68 -3.13
CA MET A 179 5.48 4.97 -1.90
C MET A 179 6.20 3.64 -2.17
N VAL A 180 5.80 2.90 -3.22
CA VAL A 180 6.46 1.65 -3.61
C VAL A 180 7.88 1.93 -4.09
N LEU A 181 8.05 2.93 -4.95
CA LEU A 181 9.38 3.32 -5.46
C LEU A 181 10.27 3.92 -4.36
N THR A 182 9.71 4.65 -3.41
CA THR A 182 10.43 5.13 -2.22
C THR A 182 10.92 3.96 -1.38
N ALA A 183 10.09 2.91 -1.16
CA ALA A 183 10.51 1.71 -0.46
C ALA A 183 11.63 0.96 -1.20
N VAL A 184 11.54 0.86 -2.53
CA VAL A 184 12.59 0.26 -3.40
C VAL A 184 13.94 0.96 -3.18
N LEU A 185 13.94 2.30 -3.24
CA LEU A 185 15.16 3.10 -3.04
C LEU A 185 15.69 3.04 -1.62
N ALA A 186 14.81 3.16 -0.63
CA ALA A 186 15.20 3.20 0.79
C ALA A 186 15.72 1.85 1.31
N LEU A 187 15.29 0.73 0.71
CA LEU A 187 15.67 -0.63 1.11
C LEU A 187 16.67 -1.30 0.15
N ASP A 188 17.24 -0.50 -0.77
CA ASP A 188 18.28 -0.92 -1.72
C ASP A 188 17.87 -2.14 -2.57
N ILE A 189 16.67 -2.06 -3.15
CA ILE A 189 16.16 -3.08 -4.07
C ILE A 189 16.57 -2.71 -5.50
N ASP A 190 17.31 -3.56 -6.13
CA ASP A 190 17.95 -3.34 -7.45
C ASP A 190 17.00 -3.51 -8.66
N ASP A 191 15.81 -4.13 -8.46
CA ASP A 191 14.85 -4.43 -9.53
C ASP A 191 13.41 -4.38 -9.01
N VAL A 192 12.58 -3.52 -9.58
CA VAL A 192 11.16 -3.39 -9.23
C VAL A 192 10.35 -4.69 -9.47
N ARG A 193 10.83 -5.58 -10.34
CA ARG A 193 10.24 -6.90 -10.57
C ARG A 193 10.42 -7.85 -9.38
N LYS A 194 11.30 -7.52 -8.43
CA LYS A 194 11.48 -8.23 -7.15
C LYS A 194 10.58 -7.70 -6.04
N VAL A 195 9.60 -6.86 -6.40
CA VAL A 195 8.66 -6.27 -5.45
C VAL A 195 7.31 -6.98 -5.51
N ALA A 196 6.74 -7.23 -4.35
CA ALA A 196 5.34 -7.60 -4.17
C ALA A 196 4.61 -6.47 -3.44
N VAL A 197 3.46 -6.07 -3.95
CA VAL A 197 2.54 -5.15 -3.27
C VAL A 197 1.30 -5.93 -2.86
N VAL A 198 0.88 -5.79 -1.61
CA VAL A 198 -0.29 -6.49 -1.07
C VAL A 198 -1.22 -5.46 -0.44
N GLY A 199 -2.48 -5.47 -0.85
CA GLY A 199 -3.48 -4.54 -0.35
C GLY A 199 -4.91 -5.03 -0.57
N ASP A 200 -5.87 -4.32 0.03
CA ASP A 200 -7.29 -4.65 -0.02
C ASP A 200 -8.10 -3.76 -0.98
N SER A 201 -7.44 -2.78 -1.60
CA SER A 201 -8.10 -1.81 -2.48
C SER A 201 -7.56 -1.83 -3.91
N THR A 202 -8.38 -1.37 -4.87
CA THR A 202 -7.96 -1.17 -6.26
C THR A 202 -6.79 -0.17 -6.36
N ALA A 203 -6.71 0.78 -5.43
CA ALA A 203 -5.62 1.76 -5.37
C ALA A 203 -4.28 1.11 -5.00
N ASP A 204 -4.27 0.08 -4.15
CA ASP A 204 -3.07 -0.71 -3.85
C ASP A 204 -2.59 -1.45 -5.09
N ILE A 205 -3.52 -2.12 -5.78
CA ILE A 205 -3.20 -2.87 -7.00
C ILE A 205 -2.60 -1.95 -8.07
N HIS A 206 -3.26 -0.83 -8.35
CA HIS A 206 -2.76 0.15 -9.33
C HIS A 206 -1.37 0.70 -8.92
N SER A 207 -1.16 1.02 -7.65
CA SER A 207 0.14 1.50 -7.15
C SER A 207 1.25 0.48 -7.40
N GLY A 208 1.00 -0.81 -7.15
CA GLY A 208 1.94 -1.90 -7.42
C GLY A 208 2.23 -2.06 -8.91
N LEU A 209 1.19 -2.12 -9.74
CA LEU A 209 1.33 -2.26 -11.20
C LEU A 209 2.06 -1.06 -11.82
N CYS A 210 1.72 0.16 -11.41
CA CYS A 210 2.38 1.38 -11.89
C CYS A 210 3.85 1.47 -11.45
N ALA A 211 4.22 0.83 -10.34
CA ALA A 211 5.61 0.72 -9.90
C ALA A 211 6.40 -0.36 -10.68
N GLY A 212 5.73 -1.23 -11.42
CA GLY A 212 6.36 -2.37 -12.11
C GLY A 212 6.59 -3.59 -11.21
N ALA A 213 5.88 -3.69 -10.08
CA ALA A 213 5.95 -4.85 -9.19
C ALA A 213 5.49 -6.13 -9.90
N SER A 214 6.21 -7.25 -9.70
CA SER A 214 5.85 -8.54 -10.31
C SER A 214 4.63 -9.18 -9.65
N VAL A 215 4.33 -8.80 -8.42
CA VAL A 215 3.17 -9.26 -7.67
C VAL A 215 2.40 -8.04 -7.18
N ALA A 216 1.15 -7.90 -7.63
CA ALA A 216 0.17 -6.99 -7.09
C ALA A 216 -1.00 -7.84 -6.57
N ALA A 217 -0.93 -8.25 -5.30
CA ALA A 217 -1.86 -9.18 -4.70
C ALA A 217 -2.97 -8.48 -3.92
N GLY A 218 -4.21 -8.91 -4.16
CA GLY A 218 -5.36 -8.47 -3.39
C GLY A 218 -5.65 -9.37 -2.19
N VAL A 219 -6.09 -8.80 -1.06
CA VAL A 219 -6.65 -9.52 0.08
C VAL A 219 -8.12 -9.16 0.28
N LEU A 220 -8.92 -10.14 0.77
CA LEU A 220 -10.38 -9.99 0.93
C LEU A 220 -10.79 -9.59 2.36
N THR A 221 -9.84 -9.14 3.17
CA THR A 221 -10.08 -8.70 4.56
C THR A 221 -10.49 -7.24 4.69
N GLY A 222 -10.52 -6.49 3.59
CA GLY A 222 -10.77 -5.05 3.60
C GLY A 222 -11.89 -4.60 2.67
N SER A 223 -11.63 -3.52 1.92
CA SER A 223 -12.68 -2.69 1.31
C SER A 223 -13.27 -3.23 0.02
N HIS A 224 -12.48 -3.90 -0.82
CA HIS A 224 -12.92 -4.25 -2.17
C HIS A 224 -13.14 -5.74 -2.36
N SER A 225 -14.11 -6.09 -3.22
CA SER A 225 -14.42 -7.47 -3.60
C SER A 225 -13.32 -8.06 -4.51
N GLU A 226 -13.27 -9.38 -4.59
CA GLU A 226 -12.39 -10.09 -5.52
C GLU A 226 -12.57 -9.62 -6.97
N ALA A 227 -13.81 -9.42 -7.40
CA ALA A 227 -14.10 -8.95 -8.75
C ALA A 227 -13.50 -7.56 -9.01
N ALA A 228 -13.58 -6.64 -8.04
CA ALA A 228 -12.99 -5.31 -8.15
C ALA A 228 -11.46 -5.37 -8.20
N LEU A 229 -10.83 -6.17 -7.32
CA LEU A 229 -9.38 -6.33 -7.28
C LEU A 229 -8.84 -6.96 -8.57
N ARG A 230 -9.49 -8.02 -9.08
CA ARG A 230 -9.12 -8.62 -10.37
C ARG A 230 -9.36 -7.66 -11.54
N GLY A 231 -10.46 -6.91 -11.53
CA GLY A 231 -10.74 -5.87 -12.52
C GLY A 231 -9.70 -4.74 -12.55
N ALA A 232 -9.06 -4.45 -11.41
CA ALA A 232 -7.93 -3.51 -11.30
C ALA A 232 -6.59 -4.10 -11.78
N GLY A 233 -6.55 -5.38 -12.16
CA GLY A 233 -5.35 -6.06 -12.65
C GLY A 233 -4.55 -6.79 -11.56
N ALA A 234 -5.17 -7.13 -10.42
CA ALA A 234 -4.48 -7.93 -9.40
C ALA A 234 -3.91 -9.22 -10.02
N THR A 235 -2.63 -9.46 -9.81
CA THR A 235 -1.96 -10.69 -10.30
C THR A 235 -2.47 -11.92 -9.56
N ASP A 236 -2.84 -11.74 -8.30
CA ASP A 236 -3.36 -12.76 -7.41
C ASP A 236 -4.38 -12.14 -6.46
N VAL A 237 -5.31 -12.96 -5.97
CA VAL A 237 -6.20 -12.60 -4.86
C VAL A 237 -6.21 -13.74 -3.87
N VAL A 238 -5.99 -13.42 -2.60
CA VAL A 238 -6.00 -14.38 -1.50
C VAL A 238 -6.99 -13.97 -0.41
N PRO A 239 -7.52 -14.90 0.39
CA PRO A 239 -8.51 -14.56 1.41
C PRO A 239 -7.99 -13.56 2.45
N SER A 240 -6.73 -13.68 2.86
CA SER A 240 -6.12 -12.85 3.90
C SER A 240 -4.61 -12.76 3.72
N ILE A 241 -3.98 -11.81 4.42
CA ILE A 241 -2.53 -11.65 4.45
C ILE A 241 -1.81 -12.92 4.91
N LYS A 242 -2.40 -13.72 5.79
CA LYS A 242 -1.84 -15.02 6.25
C LYS A 242 -1.62 -16.04 5.13
N ASP A 243 -2.33 -15.88 4.01
CA ASP A 243 -2.24 -16.78 2.85
C ASP A 243 -1.15 -16.32 1.85
N PHE A 244 -0.56 -15.16 2.09
CA PHE A 244 0.45 -14.55 1.21
C PHE A 244 1.78 -15.34 1.17
N PRO A 245 2.32 -15.90 2.27
CA PRO A 245 3.49 -16.78 2.22
C PRO A 245 3.31 -17.96 1.26
N ALA A 246 2.20 -18.69 1.38
CA ALA A 246 1.90 -19.81 0.49
C ALA A 246 1.72 -19.40 -0.98
N LEU A 247 1.26 -18.17 -1.25
CA LEU A 247 1.23 -17.62 -2.59
C LEU A 247 2.66 -17.44 -3.14
N LEU A 248 3.57 -16.86 -2.37
CA LEU A 248 4.96 -16.65 -2.79
C LEU A 248 5.68 -17.98 -3.03
N GLU A 249 5.49 -18.98 -2.17
CA GLU A 249 6.05 -20.33 -2.34
C GLU A 249 5.57 -21.00 -3.63
N ARG A 250 4.27 -20.91 -3.93
CA ARG A 250 3.72 -21.44 -5.21
C ARG A 250 4.28 -20.74 -6.45
N ARG A 251 4.53 -19.43 -6.34
CA ARG A 251 5.14 -18.67 -7.45
C ARG A 251 6.61 -19.06 -7.63
N ALA A 252 7.35 -19.19 -6.54
CA ALA A 252 8.75 -19.63 -6.57
C ALA A 252 8.92 -21.05 -7.15
N SER A 253 7.97 -21.96 -6.89
CA SER A 253 8.00 -23.34 -7.40
C SER A 253 7.69 -23.45 -8.90
N ARG A 254 7.26 -22.38 -9.55
CA ARG A 254 6.98 -22.32 -11.00
C ARG A 254 8.12 -21.69 -11.80
N LEU A 255 9.19 -21.28 -11.09
CA LEU A 255 10.43 -20.75 -11.64
C LEU A 255 11.43 -21.86 -11.90
#